data_5dca26308232bde349bac9d13885de05
#
_entry.id   5dca26308232bde349bac9d13885de05
#
_cell.length_a   1.000
_cell.length_b   1.000
_cell.length_c   1.000
_cell.angle_alpha   90.00
_cell.angle_beta   90.00
_cell.angle_gamma   90.00
#
_symmetry.space_group_name_H-M   'P 1'
#
loop_
_entity.id
_entity.type
_entity.pdbx_description
1 polymer ?
#
loop_
_entity_poly.entity_id
_entity_poly.type
_entity_poly.pdbx_seq_one_letter_code
_entity_poly.pdbx_strand_id
1 'polypeptide(L)'
;MRWGNLGYVAITLGVLFSTSNAEASPHYSSWSTPINLGATINSPYQDFGPAISKDGLRLYFTSDRPGGFGNQDIWVSQRATEDDAWGPPLNLGAMVNTAASDNTPAFSRDGHWMFFNSTRPGGLGSQDIWAAWRDDVHDDFAWQTPFNLGSGVNSPFVDAFPTFFENEEGGAPLLYFSSNRPGGTGGSDIYVSQLGADGVFLPATLVSELSTSSGEQRASIRFDGLEIIFVRNPPGLLFQGDLWVSTRESANDPWSTPEHLDAPLNTPWHDAHPYIAADRETLFFNSDRPGGFGALDLYVATRTKVRP
;
A
#
# COMPACT_ATOMS: atom_id res chain seq x y z
N MET A 1 -50.88 14.69 22.90
CA MET A 1 -50.11 13.49 22.55
C MET A 1 -49.32 13.07 23.77
N ARG A 2 -49.63 11.90 24.32
CA ARG A 2 -49.08 11.42 25.61
C ARG A 2 -47.81 10.58 25.34
N TRP A 3 -46.75 10.91 26.06
CA TRP A 3 -45.53 10.12 26.13
C TRP A 3 -45.72 8.97 27.13
N GLY A 4 -45.55 7.75 26.69
CA GLY A 4 -45.63 6.56 27.52
C GLY A 4 -44.31 6.30 28.25
N ASN A 5 -44.39 5.91 29.52
CA ASN A 5 -43.31 5.51 30.39
C ASN A 5 -42.58 4.28 29.90
N LEU A 6 -41.27 4.40 29.70
CA LEU A 6 -40.36 3.24 29.54
C LEU A 6 -39.74 2.92 30.90
N GLY A 7 -40.10 1.73 31.41
CA GLY A 7 -39.55 1.21 32.66
C GLY A 7 -38.09 0.83 32.50
N TYR A 8 -37.27 1.24 33.45
CA TYR A 8 -35.87 0.81 33.56
C TYR A 8 -35.80 -0.65 34.04
N VAL A 9 -35.32 -1.52 33.17
CA VAL A 9 -34.86 -2.86 33.57
C VAL A 9 -33.38 -2.74 33.88
N ALA A 10 -32.99 -2.90 35.13
CA ALA A 10 -31.59 -2.99 35.54
C ALA A 10 -31.03 -4.37 35.08
N ILE A 11 -30.26 -4.36 34.01
CA ILE A 11 -29.47 -5.52 33.60
C ILE A 11 -28.14 -5.45 34.34
N THR A 12 -27.94 -6.37 35.27
CA THR A 12 -26.64 -6.59 35.91
C THR A 12 -25.72 -7.25 34.87
N LEU A 13 -24.80 -6.47 34.27
CA LEU A 13 -23.74 -7.02 33.42
C LEU A 13 -22.75 -7.75 34.31
N GLY A 14 -22.76 -9.07 34.27
CA GLY A 14 -21.65 -9.89 34.75
C GLY A 14 -20.49 -9.72 33.77
N VAL A 15 -19.42 -9.09 34.23
CA VAL A 15 -18.14 -9.02 33.48
C VAL A 15 -17.51 -10.40 33.47
N LEU A 16 -17.76 -11.15 32.43
CA LEU A 16 -16.96 -12.34 32.09
C LEU A 16 -15.62 -11.83 31.56
N PHE A 17 -14.57 -11.94 32.39
CA PHE A 17 -13.20 -11.86 31.90
C PHE A 17 -12.94 -13.08 31.03
N SER A 18 -13.14 -12.97 29.72
CA SER A 18 -12.53 -13.86 28.78
C SER A 18 -11.04 -13.55 28.77
N THR A 19 -10.23 -14.43 29.35
CA THR A 19 -8.79 -14.46 29.07
C THR A 19 -8.66 -14.81 27.60
N SER A 20 -8.59 -13.83 26.73
CA SER A 20 -8.09 -14.03 25.37
C SER A 20 -6.64 -14.51 25.54
N ASN A 21 -6.39 -15.77 25.23
CA ASN A 21 -5.03 -16.19 24.94
C ASN A 21 -4.63 -15.34 23.72
N ALA A 22 -3.90 -14.26 23.94
CA ALA A 22 -3.22 -13.58 22.87
C ALA A 22 -2.30 -14.61 22.23
N GLU A 23 -2.66 -15.12 21.06
CA GLU A 23 -1.73 -15.90 20.27
C GLU A 23 -0.50 -15.01 20.06
N ALA A 24 0.68 -15.52 20.44
CA ALA A 24 1.91 -14.81 20.20
C ALA A 24 1.97 -14.40 18.72
N SER A 25 2.38 -13.16 18.46
CA SER A 25 2.51 -12.66 17.09
C SER A 25 3.26 -13.68 16.23
N PRO A 26 2.75 -14.02 15.03
CA PRO A 26 3.36 -15.05 14.22
C PRO A 26 4.82 -14.70 13.91
N HIS A 27 5.74 -15.59 14.25
CA HIS A 27 7.13 -15.48 13.86
C HIS A 27 7.30 -15.96 12.42
N TYR A 28 8.14 -15.26 11.65
CA TYR A 28 8.47 -15.61 10.28
C TYR A 28 9.97 -15.92 10.16
N SER A 29 10.32 -16.75 9.19
CA SER A 29 11.71 -16.91 8.76
C SER A 29 12.27 -15.61 8.19
N SER A 30 13.59 -15.56 7.98
CA SER A 30 14.19 -14.54 7.12
C SER A 30 13.59 -14.60 5.71
N TRP A 31 13.61 -13.47 5.01
CA TRP A 31 13.21 -13.40 3.61
C TRP A 31 14.17 -14.21 2.72
N SER A 32 13.62 -14.84 1.69
CA SER A 32 14.41 -15.50 0.65
C SER A 32 15.22 -14.48 -0.16
N THR A 33 16.20 -14.97 -0.92
CA THR A 33 16.83 -14.17 -1.97
C THR A 33 15.77 -13.74 -2.98
N PRO A 34 15.64 -12.43 -3.28
CA PRO A 34 14.67 -11.93 -4.23
C PRO A 34 14.88 -12.49 -5.65
N ILE A 35 13.78 -12.80 -6.31
CA ILE A 35 13.74 -13.29 -7.68
C ILE A 35 13.17 -12.17 -8.56
N ASN A 36 13.87 -11.82 -9.66
CA ASN A 36 13.36 -10.91 -10.68
C ASN A 36 12.16 -11.53 -11.39
N LEU A 37 11.07 -10.78 -11.59
CA LEU A 37 9.85 -11.30 -12.22
C LEU A 37 10.00 -11.61 -13.73
N GLY A 38 11.16 -11.35 -14.31
CA GLY A 38 11.50 -11.73 -15.67
C GLY A 38 10.96 -10.79 -16.74
N ALA A 39 11.38 -11.05 -17.99
CA ALA A 39 11.13 -10.18 -19.15
C ALA A 39 9.64 -10.07 -19.56
N THR A 40 8.77 -10.94 -19.07
CA THR A 40 7.33 -10.80 -19.32
C THR A 40 6.77 -9.59 -18.55
N ILE A 41 7.19 -9.43 -17.30
CA ILE A 41 6.75 -8.32 -16.44
C ILE A 41 7.66 -7.12 -16.61
N ASN A 42 8.96 -7.31 -16.43
CA ASN A 42 9.95 -6.25 -16.48
C ASN A 42 10.32 -5.90 -17.93
N SER A 43 10.39 -4.62 -18.21
CA SER A 43 10.70 -4.06 -19.52
C SER A 43 12.05 -3.31 -19.50
N PRO A 44 12.57 -2.86 -20.64
CA PRO A 44 13.74 -1.97 -20.66
C PRO A 44 13.50 -0.58 -20.05
N TYR A 45 12.32 -0.32 -19.50
CA TYR A 45 11.86 0.91 -18.90
C TYR A 45 11.82 0.80 -17.38
N GLN A 46 11.07 1.67 -16.71
CA GLN A 46 10.82 1.58 -15.27
C GLN A 46 9.56 0.75 -15.02
N ASP A 47 9.71 -0.28 -14.20
CA ASP A 47 8.59 -1.10 -13.72
C ASP A 47 8.64 -1.11 -12.19
N PHE A 48 7.64 -0.50 -11.52
CA PHE A 48 7.67 -0.25 -10.10
C PHE A 48 6.27 -0.19 -9.47
N GLY A 49 6.20 -0.04 -8.15
CA GLY A 49 4.94 0.12 -7.42
C GLY A 49 4.00 -1.06 -7.59
N PRO A 50 4.44 -2.30 -7.28
CA PRO A 50 3.62 -3.48 -7.43
C PRO A 50 2.47 -3.48 -6.42
N ALA A 51 1.33 -4.05 -6.82
CA ALA A 51 0.22 -4.43 -5.97
C ALA A 51 -0.41 -5.70 -6.51
N ILE A 52 -0.63 -6.69 -5.65
CA ILE A 52 -1.21 -7.97 -6.06
C ILE A 52 -2.63 -8.11 -5.53
N SER A 53 -3.53 -8.66 -6.34
CA SER A 53 -4.88 -9.00 -5.89
C SER A 53 -4.86 -10.02 -4.75
N LYS A 54 -5.91 -10.03 -3.94
CA LYS A 54 -6.00 -10.93 -2.77
C LYS A 54 -5.90 -12.41 -3.13
N ASP A 55 -6.38 -12.77 -4.31
CA ASP A 55 -6.33 -14.14 -4.85
C ASP A 55 -4.96 -14.49 -5.49
N GLY A 56 -4.00 -13.54 -5.51
CA GLY A 56 -2.68 -13.75 -6.08
C GLY A 56 -2.63 -13.85 -7.61
N LEU A 57 -3.74 -13.59 -8.32
CA LEU A 57 -3.85 -13.88 -9.75
C LEU A 57 -3.69 -12.64 -10.65
N ARG A 58 -3.65 -11.43 -10.07
CA ARG A 58 -3.48 -10.17 -10.80
C ARG A 58 -2.38 -9.34 -10.17
N LEU A 59 -1.35 -9.05 -10.93
CA LEU A 59 -0.27 -8.15 -10.55
C LEU A 59 -0.47 -6.82 -11.25
N TYR A 60 -0.80 -5.79 -10.49
CA TYR A 60 -0.85 -4.41 -10.95
C TYR A 60 0.49 -3.74 -10.65
N PHE A 61 0.92 -2.86 -11.52
CA PHE A 61 2.16 -2.11 -11.31
C PHE A 61 2.19 -0.88 -12.21
N THR A 62 3.14 -0.02 -11.96
CA THR A 62 3.39 1.18 -12.75
C THR A 62 4.49 0.94 -13.76
N SER A 63 4.32 1.44 -14.98
CA SER A 63 5.36 1.41 -16.00
C SER A 63 5.30 2.63 -16.92
N ASP A 64 6.48 3.10 -17.37
CA ASP A 64 6.64 4.10 -18.42
C ASP A 64 6.95 3.48 -19.79
N ARG A 65 6.61 2.16 -19.94
CA ARG A 65 6.76 1.44 -21.23
C ARG A 65 5.89 2.03 -22.33
N PRO A 66 6.29 1.91 -23.60
CA PRO A 66 5.48 2.35 -24.75
C PRO A 66 4.11 1.67 -24.79
N GLY A 67 3.12 2.41 -25.30
CA GLY A 67 1.74 1.93 -25.42
C GLY A 67 0.82 2.40 -24.29
N GLY A 68 1.32 3.25 -23.39
CA GLY A 68 0.53 3.94 -22.39
C GLY A 68 -0.10 5.24 -22.89
N PHE A 69 -0.75 5.96 -21.99
CA PHE A 69 -1.43 7.23 -22.23
C PHE A 69 -0.60 8.43 -21.76
N GLY A 70 0.17 8.28 -20.69
CA GLY A 70 0.96 9.33 -20.07
C GLY A 70 2.44 8.99 -19.90
N ASN A 71 3.09 9.67 -18.95
CA ASN A 71 4.50 9.41 -18.65
C ASN A 71 4.65 8.10 -17.85
N GLN A 72 3.68 7.82 -17.00
CA GLN A 72 3.61 6.61 -16.17
C GLN A 72 2.16 6.18 -16.12
N ASP A 73 1.92 4.92 -16.36
CA ASP A 73 0.59 4.32 -16.39
C ASP A 73 0.53 3.09 -15.49
N ILE A 74 -0.67 2.76 -15.03
CA ILE A 74 -0.94 1.53 -14.30
C ILE A 74 -1.24 0.42 -15.31
N TRP A 75 -0.55 -0.70 -15.15
CA TRP A 75 -0.66 -1.91 -15.96
C TRP A 75 -1.09 -3.08 -15.08
N VAL A 76 -1.67 -4.11 -15.70
CA VAL A 76 -2.04 -5.36 -15.04
C VAL A 76 -1.52 -6.55 -15.82
N SER A 77 -0.95 -7.52 -15.11
CA SER A 77 -0.64 -8.85 -15.63
C SER A 77 -1.47 -9.89 -14.89
N GLN A 78 -1.89 -10.94 -15.58
CA GLN A 78 -2.74 -11.99 -15.03
C GLN A 78 -2.05 -13.35 -15.14
N ARG A 79 -2.42 -14.26 -14.24
CA ARG A 79 -2.09 -15.69 -14.30
C ARG A 79 -3.32 -16.52 -13.91
N ALA A 80 -3.40 -17.76 -14.38
CA ALA A 80 -4.57 -18.61 -14.14
C ALA A 80 -4.55 -19.23 -12.73
N THR A 81 -3.35 -19.57 -12.22
CA THR A 81 -3.12 -20.05 -10.86
C THR A 81 -1.85 -19.42 -10.29
N GLU A 82 -1.64 -19.53 -8.98
CA GLU A 82 -0.43 -18.99 -8.34
C GLU A 82 0.88 -19.67 -8.82
N ASP A 83 0.79 -20.88 -9.34
CA ASP A 83 1.92 -21.63 -9.88
C ASP A 83 2.22 -21.30 -11.35
N ASP A 84 1.33 -20.59 -12.05
CA ASP A 84 1.51 -20.24 -13.43
C ASP A 84 2.39 -18.99 -13.59
N ALA A 85 3.06 -18.93 -14.75
CA ALA A 85 3.79 -17.74 -15.17
C ALA A 85 2.83 -16.56 -15.42
N TRP A 86 3.31 -15.35 -15.16
CA TRP A 86 2.60 -14.13 -15.50
C TRP A 86 2.40 -13.98 -17.00
N GLY A 87 1.21 -13.58 -17.42
CA GLY A 87 0.89 -13.20 -18.79
C GLY A 87 1.47 -11.82 -19.15
N PRO A 88 1.40 -11.42 -20.44
CA PRO A 88 1.86 -10.11 -20.87
C PRO A 88 1.02 -9.00 -20.22
N PRO A 89 1.66 -7.92 -19.75
CA PRO A 89 0.94 -6.80 -19.14
C PRO A 89 0.01 -6.07 -20.12
N LEU A 90 -1.15 -5.69 -19.61
CA LEU A 90 -2.14 -4.88 -20.30
C LEU A 90 -2.27 -3.53 -19.60
N ASN A 91 -2.33 -2.43 -20.37
CA ASN A 91 -2.59 -1.10 -19.82
C ASN A 91 -4.03 -1.02 -19.32
N LEU A 92 -4.29 -0.45 -18.14
CA LEU A 92 -5.66 -0.33 -17.57
C LEU A 92 -6.60 0.59 -18.37
N GLY A 93 -6.09 1.23 -19.42
CA GLY A 93 -6.90 2.03 -20.33
C GLY A 93 -7.22 3.44 -19.83
N ALA A 94 -7.83 4.21 -20.73
CA ALA A 94 -8.08 5.65 -20.56
C ALA A 94 -9.07 6.02 -19.43
N MET A 95 -9.76 5.05 -18.83
CA MET A 95 -10.61 5.33 -17.68
C MET A 95 -9.75 5.58 -16.44
N VAL A 96 -8.68 4.81 -16.27
CA VAL A 96 -7.74 4.93 -15.15
C VAL A 96 -6.57 5.84 -15.53
N ASN A 97 -5.90 5.55 -16.63
CA ASN A 97 -4.70 6.25 -17.09
C ASN A 97 -5.03 7.48 -17.93
N THR A 98 -4.26 8.54 -17.77
CA THR A 98 -4.44 9.83 -18.48
C THR A 98 -3.13 10.24 -19.17
N ALA A 99 -3.11 11.40 -19.82
CA ALA A 99 -1.87 11.97 -20.36
C ALA A 99 -0.89 12.47 -19.25
N ALA A 100 -1.29 12.40 -17.99
CA ALA A 100 -0.46 12.71 -16.83
C ALA A 100 0.30 11.46 -16.37
N SER A 101 0.91 11.49 -15.18
CA SER A 101 1.42 10.29 -14.52
C SER A 101 0.37 9.72 -13.58
N ASP A 102 0.02 8.46 -13.78
CA ASP A 102 -0.92 7.70 -12.98
C ASP A 102 -0.20 6.46 -12.47
N ASN A 103 0.02 6.35 -11.15
CA ASN A 103 0.96 5.35 -10.64
C ASN A 103 0.65 4.86 -9.22
N THR A 104 1.37 3.80 -8.80
CA THR A 104 1.35 3.18 -7.47
C THR A 104 -0.06 2.82 -6.99
N PRO A 105 -0.70 1.83 -7.64
CA PRO A 105 -2.02 1.37 -7.24
C PRO A 105 -1.98 0.64 -5.89
N ALA A 106 -3.05 0.81 -5.11
CA ALA A 106 -3.35 0.05 -3.91
C ALA A 106 -4.85 -0.30 -3.91
N PHE A 107 -5.23 -1.39 -3.26
CA PHE A 107 -6.59 -1.90 -3.32
C PHE A 107 -7.22 -2.04 -1.94
N SER A 108 -8.56 -1.93 -1.89
CA SER A 108 -9.33 -2.45 -0.77
C SER A 108 -9.22 -3.98 -0.73
N ARG A 109 -9.42 -4.55 0.45
CA ARG A 109 -9.32 -6.01 0.66
C ARG A 109 -10.27 -6.82 -0.23
N ASP A 110 -11.44 -6.28 -0.53
CA ASP A 110 -12.43 -6.89 -1.42
C ASP A 110 -12.16 -6.66 -2.91
N GLY A 111 -11.21 -5.77 -3.25
CA GLY A 111 -10.80 -5.45 -4.62
C GLY A 111 -11.73 -4.52 -5.39
N HIS A 112 -12.78 -3.99 -4.75
CA HIS A 112 -13.71 -3.06 -5.39
C HIS A 112 -13.12 -1.64 -5.52
N TRP A 113 -12.27 -1.21 -4.59
CA TRP A 113 -11.62 0.09 -4.62
C TRP A 113 -10.17 -0.01 -5.04
N MET A 114 -9.75 0.91 -5.88
CA MET A 114 -8.35 1.19 -6.19
C MET A 114 -8.03 2.62 -5.79
N PHE A 115 -6.95 2.79 -5.07
CA PHE A 115 -6.34 4.07 -4.71
C PHE A 115 -5.02 4.18 -5.48
N PHE A 116 -4.75 5.33 -6.04
CA PHE A 116 -3.51 5.56 -6.79
C PHE A 116 -3.15 7.04 -6.76
N ASN A 117 -1.91 7.38 -7.00
CA ASN A 117 -1.54 8.79 -7.11
C ASN A 117 -1.46 9.24 -8.56
N SER A 118 -1.81 10.49 -8.80
CA SER A 118 -1.87 11.09 -10.13
C SER A 118 -1.47 12.56 -10.13
N THR A 119 -0.83 12.96 -11.22
CA THR A 119 -0.55 14.37 -11.52
C THR A 119 -1.58 15.01 -12.47
N ARG A 120 -2.75 14.35 -12.65
CA ARG A 120 -3.83 14.84 -13.51
C ARG A 120 -4.42 16.16 -13.02
N PRO A 121 -4.95 17.01 -13.91
CA PRO A 121 -5.64 18.25 -13.51
C PRO A 121 -6.84 17.97 -12.60
N GLY A 122 -7.13 18.94 -11.72
CA GLY A 122 -8.28 18.86 -10.79
C GLY A 122 -7.93 18.38 -9.38
N GLY A 123 -6.63 18.19 -9.10
CA GLY A 123 -6.12 17.95 -7.75
C GLY A 123 -5.91 19.23 -6.94
N LEU A 124 -5.41 19.06 -5.71
CA LEU A 124 -5.08 20.14 -4.77
C LEU A 124 -3.59 20.50 -4.84
N GLY A 125 -2.74 19.49 -5.06
CA GLY A 125 -1.28 19.62 -5.12
C GLY A 125 -0.71 19.27 -6.48
N SER A 126 0.61 19.08 -6.51
CA SER A 126 1.32 18.66 -7.72
C SER A 126 1.14 17.17 -8.01
N GLN A 127 0.83 16.39 -6.98
CA GLN A 127 0.50 14.97 -7.05
C GLN A 127 -0.49 14.68 -5.93
N ASP A 128 -1.61 14.08 -6.26
CA ASP A 128 -2.70 13.77 -5.35
C ASP A 128 -3.09 12.30 -5.41
N ILE A 129 -3.76 11.84 -4.36
CA ILE A 129 -4.35 10.51 -4.30
C ILE A 129 -5.78 10.56 -4.83
N TRP A 130 -6.06 9.66 -5.76
CA TRP A 130 -7.35 9.45 -6.41
C TRP A 130 -7.87 8.07 -6.08
N ALA A 131 -9.18 7.90 -6.15
CA ALA A 131 -9.82 6.60 -5.99
C ALA A 131 -10.73 6.29 -7.18
N ALA A 132 -10.76 5.01 -7.55
CA ALA A 132 -11.70 4.45 -8.52
C ALA A 132 -12.42 3.25 -7.92
N TRP A 133 -13.64 3.01 -8.36
CA TRP A 133 -14.45 1.88 -7.91
C TRP A 133 -14.84 0.99 -9.09
N ARG A 134 -15.00 -0.31 -8.85
CA ARG A 134 -15.57 -1.27 -9.81
C ARG A 134 -16.53 -2.23 -9.14
N ASP A 135 -17.56 -2.66 -9.89
CA ASP A 135 -18.56 -3.64 -9.40
C ASP A 135 -18.05 -5.07 -9.57
N ASP A 136 -17.47 -5.39 -10.71
CA ASP A 136 -16.91 -6.71 -10.96
C ASP A 136 -15.39 -6.71 -10.69
N VAL A 137 -14.98 -7.36 -9.61
CA VAL A 137 -13.57 -7.48 -9.21
C VAL A 137 -12.75 -8.38 -10.13
N HIS A 138 -13.41 -9.16 -11.00
CA HIS A 138 -12.78 -10.02 -11.98
C HIS A 138 -12.59 -9.34 -13.34
N ASP A 139 -13.22 -8.18 -13.57
CA ASP A 139 -12.97 -7.34 -14.74
C ASP A 139 -11.99 -6.21 -14.40
N ASP A 140 -10.76 -6.34 -14.86
CA ASP A 140 -9.69 -5.37 -14.60
C ASP A 140 -9.91 -4.03 -15.33
N PHE A 141 -10.88 -3.95 -16.24
CA PHE A 141 -11.18 -2.76 -17.03
C PHE A 141 -12.51 -2.08 -16.65
N ALA A 142 -13.26 -2.66 -15.70
CA ALA A 142 -14.57 -2.14 -15.26
C ALA A 142 -14.50 -0.97 -14.28
N TRP A 143 -13.36 -0.27 -14.20
CA TRP A 143 -13.19 0.89 -13.31
C TRP A 143 -14.10 2.04 -13.71
N GLN A 144 -14.78 2.63 -12.72
CA GLN A 144 -15.52 3.87 -12.90
C GLN A 144 -14.56 5.07 -12.88
N THR A 145 -15.07 6.22 -13.31
CA THR A 145 -14.30 7.47 -13.36
C THR A 145 -13.66 7.78 -12.01
N PRO A 146 -12.33 7.91 -11.95
CA PRO A 146 -11.64 8.24 -10.72
C PRO A 146 -12.01 9.63 -10.19
N PHE A 147 -12.02 9.78 -8.88
CA PHE A 147 -12.24 11.06 -8.21
C PHE A 147 -11.13 11.35 -7.20
N ASN A 148 -10.87 12.64 -6.98
CA ASN A 148 -9.89 13.11 -6.00
C ASN A 148 -10.42 12.91 -4.57
N LEU A 149 -9.59 12.42 -3.65
CA LEU A 149 -10.00 12.15 -2.27
C LEU A 149 -10.22 13.41 -1.41
N GLY A 150 -9.93 14.59 -1.97
CA GLY A 150 -10.17 15.86 -1.30
C GLY A 150 -9.21 16.14 -0.13
N SER A 151 -9.49 17.21 0.60
CA SER A 151 -8.57 17.78 1.61
C SER A 151 -8.43 17.00 2.91
N GLY A 152 -9.19 15.94 3.11
CA GLY A 152 -8.97 14.98 4.20
C GLY A 152 -7.68 14.18 3.99
N VAL A 153 -7.35 13.90 2.73
CA VAL A 153 -6.16 13.18 2.31
C VAL A 153 -5.17 14.11 1.63
N ASN A 154 -5.59 14.78 0.56
CA ASN A 154 -4.73 15.59 -0.30
C ASN A 154 -4.50 17.01 0.25
N SER A 155 -3.36 17.57 -0.08
CA SER A 155 -2.91 18.90 0.33
C SER A 155 -2.36 19.70 -0.88
N PRO A 156 -2.00 20.98 -0.75
CA PRO A 156 -1.31 21.71 -1.81
C PRO A 156 0.12 21.20 -2.14
N PHE A 157 0.55 20.13 -1.51
CA PHE A 157 1.87 19.53 -1.65
C PHE A 157 1.80 18.20 -2.42
N VAL A 158 2.84 17.35 -2.31
CA VAL A 158 2.83 15.99 -2.86
C VAL A 158 2.16 15.06 -1.87
N ASP A 159 1.14 14.36 -2.30
CA ASP A 159 0.46 13.30 -1.56
C ASP A 159 0.42 12.07 -2.44
N ALA A 160 1.14 11.00 -2.04
CA ALA A 160 1.43 9.88 -2.92
C ALA A 160 1.58 8.54 -2.18
N PHE A 161 1.69 7.46 -2.93
CA PHE A 161 1.97 6.11 -2.44
C PHE A 161 0.92 5.63 -1.42
N PRO A 162 -0.36 5.56 -1.82
CA PRO A 162 -1.43 5.13 -0.93
C PRO A 162 -1.29 3.66 -0.54
N THR A 163 -1.69 3.34 0.69
CA THR A 163 -1.91 1.97 1.18
C THR A 163 -3.19 1.96 1.99
N PHE A 164 -4.17 1.22 1.52
CA PHE A 164 -5.45 1.10 2.20
C PHE A 164 -5.45 -0.10 3.14
N PHE A 165 -5.82 0.13 4.39
CA PHE A 165 -5.83 -0.88 5.43
C PHE A 165 -7.22 -1.02 6.05
N GLU A 166 -7.72 -2.25 6.07
CA GLU A 166 -8.96 -2.65 6.71
C GLU A 166 -8.66 -3.66 7.81
N ASN A 167 -8.91 -3.28 9.06
CA ASN A 167 -8.67 -4.15 10.20
C ASN A 167 -9.66 -5.31 10.22
N GLU A 168 -9.15 -6.55 10.30
CA GLU A 168 -9.97 -7.77 10.37
C GLU A 168 -10.82 -7.83 11.63
N GLU A 169 -10.34 -7.23 12.71
CA GLU A 169 -11.05 -7.19 14.01
C GLU A 169 -12.13 -6.10 14.07
N GLY A 170 -12.29 -5.33 12.99
CA GLY A 170 -13.22 -4.21 12.89
C GLY A 170 -12.54 -2.86 13.10
N GLY A 171 -13.31 -1.79 13.01
CA GLY A 171 -12.86 -0.41 13.03
C GLY A 171 -13.02 0.26 11.67
N ALA A 172 -12.80 1.56 11.64
CA ALA A 172 -12.87 2.30 10.39
C ALA A 172 -11.62 2.05 9.55
N PRO A 173 -11.76 1.90 8.22
CA PRO A 173 -10.62 1.77 7.32
C PRO A 173 -9.66 2.96 7.40
N LEU A 174 -8.38 2.70 7.20
CA LEU A 174 -7.30 3.66 7.24
C LEU A 174 -6.61 3.75 5.88
N LEU A 175 -6.31 4.96 5.44
CA LEU A 175 -5.47 5.21 4.27
C LEU A 175 -4.14 5.79 4.75
N TYR A 176 -3.07 5.03 4.62
CA TYR A 176 -1.71 5.48 4.81
C TYR A 176 -1.17 6.00 3.49
N PHE A 177 -0.36 7.05 3.54
CA PHE A 177 0.25 7.62 2.35
C PHE A 177 1.46 8.48 2.73
N SER A 178 2.25 8.85 1.74
CA SER A 178 3.40 9.71 1.95
C SER A 178 3.09 11.14 1.56
N SER A 179 3.57 12.10 2.34
CA SER A 179 3.38 13.52 2.06
C SER A 179 4.58 14.36 2.47
N ASN A 180 4.88 15.40 1.68
CA ASN A 180 5.86 16.41 2.03
C ASN A 180 5.20 17.71 2.55
N ARG A 181 3.97 17.59 3.06
CA ARG A 181 3.24 18.73 3.67
C ARG A 181 3.95 19.25 4.91
N PRO A 182 3.82 20.55 5.26
CA PRO A 182 4.34 21.09 6.51
C PRO A 182 3.80 20.36 7.74
N GLY A 183 4.64 20.22 8.75
CA GLY A 183 4.30 19.53 10.00
C GLY A 183 4.87 18.13 10.13
N GLY A 184 5.53 17.63 9.08
CA GLY A 184 6.35 16.43 9.14
C GLY A 184 7.73 16.67 9.76
N THR A 185 8.54 15.63 9.83
CA THR A 185 9.88 15.64 10.45
C THR A 185 10.99 15.65 9.40
N GLY A 186 10.75 15.01 8.25
CA GLY A 186 11.71 14.84 7.16
C GLY A 186 11.31 15.53 5.86
N GLY A 187 11.88 15.05 4.75
CA GLY A 187 11.54 15.55 3.42
C GLY A 187 10.19 15.06 2.89
N SER A 188 9.78 13.89 3.34
CA SER A 188 8.46 13.30 3.14
C SER A 188 8.22 12.33 4.29
N ASP A 189 7.02 12.29 4.82
CA ASP A 189 6.66 11.46 5.97
C ASP A 189 5.42 10.63 5.66
N ILE A 190 5.21 9.57 6.45
CA ILE A 190 4.00 8.74 6.37
C ILE A 190 2.91 9.39 7.19
N TYR A 191 1.77 9.63 6.55
CA TYR A 191 0.53 10.12 7.14
C TYR A 191 -0.54 9.05 7.09
N VAL A 192 -1.54 9.17 7.96
CA VAL A 192 -2.71 8.32 7.98
C VAL A 192 -3.99 9.15 8.05
N SER A 193 -4.99 8.77 7.26
CA SER A 193 -6.35 9.33 7.33
C SER A 193 -7.34 8.18 7.53
N GLN A 194 -8.30 8.39 8.40
CA GLN A 194 -9.36 7.44 8.69
C GLN A 194 -10.58 7.72 7.81
N LEU A 195 -11.20 6.68 7.27
CA LEU A 195 -12.47 6.79 6.55
C LEU A 195 -13.60 7.04 7.55
N GLY A 196 -14.29 8.18 7.41
CA GLY A 196 -15.45 8.53 8.22
C GLY A 196 -16.68 7.69 7.90
N ALA A 197 -17.65 7.67 8.81
CA ALA A 197 -18.90 6.96 8.62
C ALA A 197 -19.78 7.51 7.47
N ASP A 198 -19.50 8.70 7.02
CA ASP A 198 -20.12 9.37 5.88
C ASP A 198 -19.42 9.05 4.53
N GLY A 199 -18.39 8.21 4.57
CA GLY A 199 -17.58 7.85 3.40
C GLY A 199 -16.54 8.90 3.00
N VAL A 200 -16.29 9.91 3.85
CA VAL A 200 -15.29 10.94 3.62
C VAL A 200 -14.08 10.70 4.53
N PHE A 201 -12.88 10.85 4.01
CA PHE A 201 -11.66 10.73 4.80
C PHE A 201 -11.50 11.93 5.74
N LEU A 202 -11.19 11.64 7.01
CA LEU A 202 -10.89 12.64 8.03
C LEU A 202 -9.53 13.31 7.76
N PRO A 203 -9.26 14.49 8.35
CA PRO A 203 -7.95 15.14 8.19
C PRO A 203 -6.80 14.19 8.57
N ALA A 204 -5.83 14.08 7.67
CA ALA A 204 -4.68 13.21 7.86
C ALA A 204 -3.79 13.65 9.03
N THR A 205 -3.24 12.68 9.74
CA THR A 205 -2.30 12.86 10.85
C THR A 205 -0.97 12.20 10.55
N LEU A 206 0.13 12.78 11.07
CA LEU A 206 1.47 12.22 10.95
C LEU A 206 1.58 10.91 11.76
N VAL A 207 2.19 9.88 11.18
CA VAL A 207 2.57 8.66 11.90
C VAL A 207 3.97 8.90 12.50
N SER A 208 3.99 9.54 13.67
CA SER A 208 5.20 10.08 14.31
C SER A 208 6.23 9.01 14.65
N GLU A 209 5.79 7.79 14.94
CA GLU A 209 6.65 6.65 15.30
C GLU A 209 7.53 6.18 14.13
N LEU A 210 7.09 6.42 12.90
CA LEU A 210 7.82 6.05 11.70
C LEU A 210 8.68 7.18 11.16
N SER A 211 8.40 8.43 11.56
CA SER A 211 8.96 9.64 10.98
C SER A 211 10.31 10.02 11.58
N THR A 212 11.26 10.42 10.73
CA THR A 212 12.61 10.90 11.10
C THR A 212 13.00 12.12 10.27
N SER A 213 14.23 12.61 10.41
CA SER A 213 14.77 13.66 9.52
C SER A 213 15.06 13.16 8.09
N SER A 214 14.87 11.88 7.83
CA SER A 214 14.94 11.25 6.50
C SER A 214 13.65 11.45 5.71
N GLY A 215 13.49 10.75 4.59
CA GLY A 215 12.22 10.69 3.88
C GLY A 215 11.62 9.31 4.01
N GLU A 216 10.48 9.17 4.69
CA GLU A 216 9.75 7.92 4.84
C GLU A 216 8.61 7.87 3.84
N GLN A 217 8.58 6.83 3.00
CA GLN A 217 7.65 6.71 1.87
C GLN A 217 7.22 5.27 1.60
N ARG A 218 6.18 5.11 0.79
CA ARG A 218 5.83 3.85 0.13
C ARG A 218 5.59 2.73 1.13
N ALA A 219 4.72 2.96 2.10
CA ALA A 219 4.37 1.97 3.10
C ALA A 219 3.54 0.82 2.49
N SER A 220 3.73 -0.39 3.02
CA SER A 220 2.85 -1.53 2.82
C SER A 220 2.54 -2.16 4.17
N ILE A 221 1.27 -2.37 4.47
CA ILE A 221 0.83 -2.93 5.75
C ILE A 221 0.38 -4.36 5.52
N ARG A 222 0.89 -5.27 6.36
CA ARG A 222 0.44 -6.65 6.36
C ARG A 222 -1.06 -6.74 6.69
N PHE A 223 -1.77 -7.66 6.09
CA PHE A 223 -3.24 -7.77 6.16
C PHE A 223 -3.82 -7.88 7.58
N ASP A 224 -3.06 -8.35 8.56
CA ASP A 224 -3.45 -8.33 9.99
C ASP A 224 -3.15 -7.00 10.69
N GLY A 225 -2.51 -6.07 10.02
CA GLY A 225 -2.15 -4.76 10.56
C GLY A 225 -0.98 -4.77 11.55
N LEU A 226 -0.27 -5.89 11.72
CA LEU A 226 0.77 -6.03 12.74
C LEU A 226 2.19 -5.75 12.25
N GLU A 227 2.36 -5.54 10.96
CA GLU A 227 3.65 -5.23 10.33
C GLU A 227 3.48 -4.20 9.23
N ILE A 228 4.38 -3.25 9.17
CA ILE A 228 4.49 -2.26 8.10
C ILE A 228 5.92 -2.27 7.56
N ILE A 229 6.05 -2.42 6.24
CA ILE A 229 7.31 -2.26 5.52
C ILE A 229 7.23 -0.97 4.73
N PHE A 230 8.24 -0.14 4.79
CA PHE A 230 8.27 1.14 4.10
C PHE A 230 9.69 1.48 3.63
N VAL A 231 9.81 2.49 2.80
CA VAL A 231 11.11 2.98 2.31
C VAL A 231 11.56 4.16 3.16
N ARG A 232 12.82 4.14 3.58
CA ARG A 232 13.49 5.31 4.17
C ARG A 232 14.63 5.74 3.27
N ASN A 233 14.54 6.98 2.78
CA ASN A 233 15.58 7.61 1.97
C ASN A 233 16.48 8.45 2.86
N PRO A 234 17.82 8.43 2.68
CA PRO A 234 18.70 9.34 3.39
C PRO A 234 18.32 10.81 3.16
N PRO A 235 18.61 11.72 4.11
CA PRO A 235 18.24 13.13 3.97
C PRO A 235 18.75 13.74 2.68
N GLY A 236 17.84 14.35 1.91
CA GLY A 236 18.14 15.01 0.64
C GLY A 236 18.30 14.09 -0.58
N LEU A 237 18.18 12.77 -0.41
CA LEU A 237 18.27 11.77 -1.47
C LEU A 237 16.93 11.08 -1.66
N LEU A 238 16.37 11.07 -2.89
CA LEU A 238 15.02 10.55 -3.15
C LEU A 238 14.99 9.13 -3.72
N PHE A 239 16.06 8.62 -4.29
CA PHE A 239 16.12 7.33 -4.96
C PHE A 239 17.34 6.50 -4.52
N GLN A 240 17.59 6.49 -3.22
CA GLN A 240 18.64 5.70 -2.56
C GLN A 240 18.10 5.12 -1.26
N GLY A 241 16.82 4.79 -1.25
CA GLY A 241 16.15 4.28 -0.07
C GLY A 241 16.26 2.78 0.06
N ASP A 242 16.21 2.35 1.31
CA ASP A 242 16.16 0.97 1.75
C ASP A 242 14.80 0.65 2.36
N LEU A 243 14.49 -0.65 2.41
CA LEU A 243 13.31 -1.17 3.09
C LEU A 243 13.53 -1.22 4.60
N TRP A 244 12.57 -0.70 5.33
CA TRP A 244 12.52 -0.72 6.80
C TRP A 244 11.24 -1.39 7.25
N VAL A 245 11.26 -2.01 8.42
CA VAL A 245 10.11 -2.68 9.01
C VAL A 245 9.82 -2.14 10.40
N SER A 246 8.54 -2.04 10.73
CA SER A 246 8.06 -1.82 12.09
C SER A 246 6.89 -2.76 12.37
N THR A 247 6.74 -3.14 13.63
CA THR A 247 5.70 -4.08 14.08
C THR A 247 4.91 -3.50 15.24
N ARG A 248 3.78 -4.12 15.55
CA ARG A 248 2.95 -3.82 16.73
C ARG A 248 2.20 -5.08 17.19
N GLU A 249 1.77 -5.11 18.44
CA GLU A 249 1.10 -6.27 19.01
C GLU A 249 -0.39 -6.35 18.59
N SER A 250 -1.05 -5.22 18.41
CA SER A 250 -2.40 -5.13 17.85
C SER A 250 -2.54 -3.99 16.86
N ALA A 251 -3.57 -4.03 16.02
CA ALA A 251 -3.82 -2.99 15.02
C ALA A 251 -4.13 -1.60 15.63
N ASN A 252 -4.37 -1.52 16.94
CA ASN A 252 -4.64 -0.29 17.66
C ASN A 252 -3.42 0.22 18.45
N ASP A 253 -2.34 -0.54 18.51
CA ASP A 253 -1.12 -0.14 19.21
C ASP A 253 -0.23 0.76 18.33
N PRO A 254 0.63 1.59 18.94
CA PRO A 254 1.64 2.34 18.19
C PRO A 254 2.64 1.40 17.52
N TRP A 255 3.25 1.87 16.44
CA TRP A 255 4.31 1.17 15.76
C TRP A 255 5.59 1.14 16.62
N SER A 256 6.31 0.02 16.61
CA SER A 256 7.64 -0.10 17.24
C SER A 256 8.65 0.81 16.55
N THR A 257 9.81 1.01 17.17
CA THR A 257 10.94 1.65 16.49
C THR A 257 11.30 0.88 15.23
N PRO A 258 11.33 1.53 14.04
CA PRO A 258 11.65 0.85 12.80
C PRO A 258 13.05 0.25 12.77
N GLU A 259 13.15 -0.94 12.18
CA GLU A 259 14.39 -1.69 11.97
C GLU A 259 14.70 -1.75 10.47
N HIS A 260 16.00 -1.65 10.13
CA HIS A 260 16.49 -1.79 8.76
C HIS A 260 16.37 -3.26 8.34
N LEU A 261 15.80 -3.53 7.18
CA LEU A 261 15.80 -4.89 6.62
C LEU A 261 17.16 -5.13 5.95
N ASP A 262 17.84 -6.20 6.39
CA ASP A 262 19.16 -6.54 5.87
C ASP A 262 19.10 -7.24 4.50
N ALA A 263 20.28 -7.54 3.94
CA ALA A 263 20.38 -8.44 2.80
C ALA A 263 19.69 -9.78 3.10
N PRO A 264 19.05 -10.40 2.09
CA PRO A 264 19.13 -10.09 0.66
C PRO A 264 18.09 -9.10 0.11
N LEU A 265 17.20 -8.56 0.96
CA LEU A 265 16.19 -7.61 0.51
C LEU A 265 16.84 -6.29 0.12
N ASN A 266 17.52 -5.63 1.07
CA ASN A 266 18.27 -4.43 0.78
C ASN A 266 19.65 -4.74 0.19
N THR A 267 20.05 -3.92 -0.76
CA THR A 267 21.32 -3.97 -1.48
C THR A 267 21.96 -2.58 -1.49
N PRO A 268 23.17 -2.39 -2.01
CA PRO A 268 23.73 -1.04 -2.22
C PRO A 268 22.97 -0.19 -3.26
N TRP A 269 21.84 -0.68 -3.78
CA TRP A 269 21.02 -0.07 -4.81
C TRP A 269 19.68 0.38 -4.20
N HIS A 270 18.85 1.06 -5.00
CA HIS A 270 17.53 1.50 -4.56
C HIS A 270 16.55 0.33 -4.48
N ASP A 271 16.14 -0.04 -3.27
CA ASP A 271 15.15 -1.08 -2.99
C ASP A 271 13.88 -0.43 -2.43
N ALA A 272 12.76 -0.50 -3.17
CA ALA A 272 11.60 0.35 -2.89
C ALA A 272 10.24 -0.26 -3.27
N HIS A 273 9.16 0.47 -2.95
CA HIS A 273 7.77 0.11 -3.19
C HIS A 273 7.43 -1.31 -2.72
N PRO A 274 7.61 -1.61 -1.44
CA PRO A 274 7.22 -2.90 -0.89
C PRO A 274 5.71 -3.09 -1.00
N TYR A 275 5.28 -4.33 -1.25
CA TYR A 275 3.90 -4.77 -1.17
C TYR A 275 3.84 -6.17 -0.57
N ILE A 276 3.31 -6.28 0.65
CA ILE A 276 3.11 -7.57 1.33
C ILE A 276 1.79 -8.16 0.82
N ALA A 277 1.86 -9.35 0.24
CA ALA A 277 0.68 -10.05 -0.27
C ALA A 277 -0.24 -10.55 0.86
N ALA A 278 -1.45 -10.95 0.48
CA ALA A 278 -2.48 -11.41 1.43
C ALA A 278 -2.08 -12.66 2.22
N ASP A 279 -1.19 -13.48 1.68
CA ASP A 279 -0.62 -14.65 2.34
C ASP A 279 0.30 -14.29 3.53
N ARG A 280 0.74 -13.02 3.64
CA ARG A 280 1.66 -12.48 4.66
C ARG A 280 3.09 -13.01 4.55
N GLU A 281 3.35 -13.81 3.55
CA GLU A 281 4.60 -14.53 3.31
C GLU A 281 5.32 -14.09 2.05
N THR A 282 4.63 -13.42 1.12
CA THR A 282 5.17 -12.92 -0.15
C THR A 282 5.31 -11.40 -0.13
N LEU A 283 6.49 -10.91 -0.50
CA LEU A 283 6.81 -9.48 -0.65
C LEU A 283 7.19 -9.20 -2.09
N PHE A 284 6.44 -8.32 -2.74
CA PHE A 284 6.81 -7.71 -4.01
C PHE A 284 7.47 -6.36 -3.73
N PHE A 285 8.45 -5.99 -4.53
CA PHE A 285 9.09 -4.69 -4.47
C PHE A 285 9.83 -4.39 -5.78
N ASN A 286 10.34 -3.20 -5.97
CA ASN A 286 11.21 -2.90 -7.10
C ASN A 286 12.63 -2.57 -6.67
N SER A 287 13.57 -2.78 -7.59
CA SER A 287 14.99 -2.50 -7.37
C SER A 287 15.68 -2.13 -8.69
N ASP A 288 16.70 -1.28 -8.59
CA ASP A 288 17.63 -0.99 -9.69
C ASP A 288 18.95 -1.79 -9.59
N ARG A 289 18.91 -2.91 -8.82
CA ARG A 289 20.05 -3.81 -8.67
C ARG A 289 20.49 -4.40 -10.02
N PRO A 290 21.80 -4.66 -10.21
CA PRO A 290 22.32 -5.22 -11.46
C PRO A 290 21.69 -6.55 -11.83
N GLY A 291 21.54 -6.78 -13.13
CA GLY A 291 20.97 -8.01 -13.68
C GLY A 291 19.47 -7.92 -13.99
N GLY A 292 18.87 -6.73 -13.87
CA GLY A 292 17.53 -6.44 -14.33
C GLY A 292 17.41 -6.19 -15.84
N PHE A 293 16.23 -5.80 -16.27
CA PHE A 293 15.89 -5.52 -17.68
C PHE A 293 15.83 -4.03 -17.98
N GLY A 294 15.45 -3.20 -16.98
CA GLY A 294 15.26 -1.76 -17.08
C GLY A 294 15.97 -0.95 -16.01
N ALA A 295 15.50 0.30 -15.84
CA ALA A 295 16.01 1.19 -14.79
C ALA A 295 15.50 0.81 -13.40
N LEU A 296 14.28 0.30 -13.33
CA LEU A 296 13.66 -0.30 -12.14
C LEU A 296 12.95 -1.57 -12.57
N ASP A 297 13.17 -2.65 -11.86
CA ASP A 297 12.53 -3.94 -12.11
C ASP A 297 11.77 -4.42 -10.87
N LEU A 298 10.72 -5.19 -11.10
CA LEU A 298 9.95 -5.85 -10.06
C LEU A 298 10.60 -7.17 -9.65
N TYR A 299 10.65 -7.37 -8.34
CA TYR A 299 11.18 -8.56 -7.68
C TYR A 299 10.15 -9.13 -6.70
N VAL A 300 10.31 -10.41 -6.38
CA VAL A 300 9.55 -11.11 -5.35
C VAL A 300 10.48 -11.83 -4.39
N ALA A 301 10.19 -11.75 -3.10
CA ALA A 301 10.82 -12.53 -2.05
C ALA A 301 9.74 -13.21 -1.20
N THR A 302 10.07 -14.35 -0.60
CA THR A 302 9.16 -15.09 0.26
C THR A 302 9.77 -15.38 1.62
N ARG A 303 8.92 -15.58 2.60
CA ARG A 303 9.25 -16.09 3.93
C ARG A 303 8.20 -17.12 4.34
N THR A 304 8.45 -17.88 5.37
CA THR A 304 7.49 -18.85 5.90
C THR A 304 7.15 -18.57 7.34
N LYS A 305 5.89 -18.78 7.70
CA LYS A 305 5.47 -18.72 9.11
C LYS A 305 6.16 -19.84 9.90
N VAL A 306 6.91 -19.46 10.92
CA VAL A 306 7.57 -20.40 11.83
C VAL A 306 6.55 -20.79 12.89
N ARG A 307 6.30 -22.09 13.05
CA ARG A 307 5.48 -22.60 14.15
C ARG A 307 6.29 -22.49 15.44
N PRO A 308 5.67 -22.01 16.54
CA PRO A 308 6.32 -21.96 17.85
C PRO A 308 6.70 -23.36 18.37
#